data_28bcb20e2f961c6f4bf48a82d9d482ea
#
_entry.id   28bcb20e2f961c6f4bf48a82d9d482ea
#
_cell.length_a   1.000
_cell.length_b   1.000
_cell.length_c   1.000
_cell.angle_alpha   90.00
_cell.angle_beta   90.00
_cell.angle_gamma   90.00
#
_symmetry.space_group_name_H-M   'P 1'
#
loop_
_entity.id
_entity.type
_entity.pdbx_description
1 polymer ?
#
loop_
_entity_poly.entity_id
_entity_poly.type
_entity_poly.pdbx_seq_one_letter_code
_entity_poly.pdbx_strand_id
1 'polypeptide(L)'
;MAKTEIRITIKVGELFYDIATKTYLASRTAMSGDKYEEAADAATDKSEECENELYRSIQSAVAKLRVHLGKYIYGYEEAKEINNILKNDVRRTEEKGYVFAFSVPYNFSVASIDFISTSLHDYIVNYAIGSWYLKTNADEASAYYKMAEGLLPQIYEAMSKRTRHRRGTMF
;
A
#
# COMPACT_ATOMS: atom_id res chain seq x y z
N MET A 1 20.80 22.29 1.01
CA MET A 1 21.26 20.95 0.61
C MET A 1 20.48 20.53 -0.63
N ALA A 2 21.16 20.00 -1.65
CA ALA A 2 20.48 19.53 -2.87
C ALA A 2 19.58 18.35 -2.50
N LYS A 3 18.34 18.37 -3.00
CA LYS A 3 17.35 17.31 -2.83
C LYS A 3 17.15 16.63 -4.17
N THR A 4 16.90 15.33 -4.15
CA THR A 4 16.58 14.53 -5.31
C THR A 4 15.15 14.06 -5.20
N GLU A 5 14.41 14.06 -6.29
CA GLU A 5 13.04 13.57 -6.35
C GLU A 5 13.04 12.11 -6.80
N ILE A 6 12.26 11.29 -6.09
CA ILE A 6 12.01 9.89 -6.43
C ILE A 6 10.51 9.70 -6.58
N ARG A 7 10.08 9.13 -7.69
CA ARG A 7 8.67 8.79 -7.95
C ARG A 7 8.49 7.29 -7.95
N ILE A 8 7.57 6.82 -7.10
CA ILE A 8 7.16 5.42 -7.03
C ILE A 8 5.70 5.35 -7.44
N THR A 9 5.40 4.55 -8.46
CA THR A 9 4.03 4.34 -8.95
C THR A 9 3.57 2.93 -8.58
N ILE A 10 2.47 2.83 -7.85
CA ILE A 10 1.84 1.57 -7.46
C ILE A 10 0.60 1.38 -8.34
N LYS A 11 0.60 0.33 -9.15
CA LYS A 11 -0.49 0.06 -10.07
C LYS A 11 -1.69 -0.54 -9.35
N VAL A 12 -2.86 0.00 -9.61
CA VAL A 12 -4.11 -0.44 -8.97
C VAL A 12 -4.43 -1.89 -9.33
N GLY A 13 -4.23 -2.28 -10.59
CA GLY A 13 -4.47 -3.66 -11.03
C GLY A 13 -3.64 -4.71 -10.29
N GLU A 14 -2.37 -4.39 -9.94
CA GLU A 14 -1.51 -5.28 -9.14
C GLU A 14 -2.03 -5.39 -7.70
N LEU A 15 -2.51 -4.28 -7.11
CA LEU A 15 -3.13 -4.29 -5.78
C LEU A 15 -4.35 -5.21 -5.73
N PHE A 16 -5.25 -5.09 -6.71
CA PHE A 16 -6.44 -5.93 -6.81
C PHE A 16 -6.08 -7.41 -6.96
N TYR A 17 -5.13 -7.71 -7.84
CA TYR A 17 -4.67 -9.09 -8.06
C TYR A 17 -4.14 -9.70 -6.76
N ASP A 18 -3.30 -8.98 -6.03
CA ASP A 18 -2.71 -9.49 -4.79
C ASP A 18 -3.73 -9.63 -3.67
N ILE A 19 -4.66 -8.68 -3.53
CA ILE A 19 -5.77 -8.77 -2.57
C ILE A 19 -6.62 -10.00 -2.88
N ALA A 20 -7.06 -10.16 -4.13
CA ALA A 20 -7.87 -11.29 -4.55
C ALA A 20 -7.15 -12.63 -4.33
N THR A 21 -5.87 -12.70 -4.66
CA THR A 21 -5.06 -13.91 -4.48
C THR A 21 -4.91 -14.27 -3.01
N LYS A 22 -4.55 -13.30 -2.16
CA LYS A 22 -4.37 -13.53 -0.71
C LYS A 22 -5.66 -13.92 -0.01
N THR A 23 -6.77 -13.24 -0.32
CA THR A 23 -8.09 -13.58 0.26
C THR A 23 -8.59 -14.93 -0.23
N TYR A 24 -8.40 -15.27 -1.51
CA TYR A 24 -8.73 -16.59 -2.05
C TYR A 24 -7.93 -17.70 -1.40
N LEU A 25 -6.62 -17.53 -1.22
CA LEU A 25 -5.77 -18.53 -0.56
C LEU A 25 -6.15 -18.70 0.92
N ALA A 26 -6.47 -17.61 1.63
CA ALA A 26 -6.94 -17.66 3.01
C ALA A 26 -8.28 -18.43 3.12
N SER A 27 -9.25 -18.12 2.24
CA SER A 27 -10.53 -18.82 2.19
C SER A 27 -10.36 -20.31 1.90
N ARG A 28 -9.47 -20.67 0.96
CA ARG A 28 -9.20 -22.08 0.62
C ARG A 28 -8.55 -22.84 1.77
N THR A 29 -7.72 -22.21 2.58
CA THR A 29 -7.14 -22.84 3.76
C THR A 29 -8.21 -23.09 4.82
N ALA A 30 -9.16 -22.18 4.97
CA ALA A 30 -10.31 -22.34 5.86
C ALA A 30 -11.31 -23.44 5.38
N MET A 31 -11.38 -23.68 4.06
CA MET A 31 -12.23 -24.73 3.45
C MET A 31 -11.83 -26.18 3.81
N SER A 32 -10.68 -26.41 4.40
CA SER A 32 -10.28 -27.76 4.85
C SER A 32 -11.01 -28.25 6.11
N GLY A 33 -11.99 -27.48 6.64
CA GLY A 33 -12.86 -27.82 7.76
C GLY A 33 -14.35 -27.72 7.41
N ASP A 34 -15.24 -28.01 8.38
CA ASP A 34 -16.72 -27.99 8.20
C ASP A 34 -17.34 -26.59 7.94
N LYS A 35 -16.53 -25.56 7.66
CA LYS A 35 -16.96 -24.16 7.54
C LYS A 35 -16.95 -23.66 6.10
N TYR A 36 -17.56 -24.41 5.19
CA TYR A 36 -17.56 -24.08 3.75
C TYR A 36 -18.23 -22.75 3.40
N GLU A 37 -19.31 -22.40 4.09
CA GLU A 37 -20.06 -21.16 3.86
C GLU A 37 -19.28 -19.92 4.33
N GLU A 38 -18.71 -19.97 5.54
CA GLU A 38 -17.88 -18.87 6.07
C GLU A 38 -16.63 -18.62 5.21
N ALA A 39 -16.08 -19.69 4.63
CA ALA A 39 -14.90 -19.60 3.78
C ALA A 39 -15.21 -19.00 2.38
N ALA A 40 -16.40 -19.27 1.84
CA ALA A 40 -16.83 -18.67 0.58
C ALA A 40 -17.05 -17.16 0.70
N ASP A 41 -17.59 -16.70 1.85
CA ASP A 41 -17.83 -15.29 2.14
C ASP A 41 -16.53 -14.50 2.41
N ALA A 42 -15.45 -15.19 2.79
CA ALA A 42 -14.16 -14.57 3.04
C ALA A 42 -13.39 -14.19 1.75
N ALA A 43 -13.72 -14.85 0.62
CA ALA A 43 -13.08 -14.53 -0.65
C ALA A 43 -13.68 -13.25 -1.24
N THR A 44 -12.81 -12.39 -1.80
CA THR A 44 -13.29 -11.22 -2.55
C THR A 44 -13.92 -11.68 -3.85
N ASP A 45 -15.21 -11.41 -4.02
CA ASP A 45 -15.94 -11.64 -5.25
C ASP A 45 -15.68 -10.51 -6.27
N LYS A 46 -15.80 -10.82 -7.56
CA LYS A 46 -15.70 -9.84 -8.65
C LYS A 46 -17.00 -9.05 -8.88
N SER A 47 -17.89 -8.99 -7.88
CA SER A 47 -19.08 -8.17 -7.96
C SER A 47 -18.70 -6.68 -7.92
N GLU A 48 -19.47 -5.83 -8.61
CA GLU A 48 -19.25 -4.38 -8.63
C GLU A 48 -19.23 -3.76 -7.22
N GLU A 49 -19.99 -4.32 -6.30
CA GLU A 49 -20.06 -3.85 -4.91
C GLU A 49 -18.76 -4.12 -4.16
N CYS A 50 -18.22 -5.33 -4.29
CA CYS A 50 -16.94 -5.72 -3.69
C CYS A 50 -15.78 -4.90 -4.26
N GLU A 51 -15.75 -4.69 -5.57
CA GLU A 51 -14.74 -3.85 -6.20
C GLU A 51 -14.77 -2.42 -5.66
N ASN A 52 -15.95 -1.80 -5.60
CA ASN A 52 -16.10 -0.44 -5.07
C ASN A 52 -15.64 -0.32 -3.61
N GLU A 53 -15.92 -1.33 -2.79
CA GLU A 53 -15.50 -1.36 -1.40
C GLU A 53 -13.98 -1.49 -1.26
N LEU A 54 -13.38 -2.38 -2.04
CA LEU A 54 -11.93 -2.53 -2.10
C LEU A 54 -11.25 -1.25 -2.56
N TYR A 55 -11.78 -0.57 -3.57
CA TYR A 55 -11.27 0.73 -4.01
C TYR A 55 -11.25 1.76 -2.87
N ARG A 56 -12.34 1.86 -2.12
CA ARG A 56 -12.42 2.77 -0.96
C ARG A 56 -11.40 2.40 0.12
N SER A 57 -11.21 1.11 0.36
CA SER A 57 -10.21 0.61 1.31
C SER A 57 -8.79 0.92 0.87
N ILE A 58 -8.48 0.72 -0.42
CA ILE A 58 -7.19 1.07 -1.03
C ILE A 58 -6.94 2.58 -0.93
N GLN A 59 -7.94 3.41 -1.27
CA GLN A 59 -7.81 4.87 -1.16
C GLN A 59 -7.58 5.32 0.28
N SER A 60 -8.26 4.69 1.24
CA SER A 60 -8.06 4.96 2.67
C SER A 60 -6.63 4.59 3.10
N ALA A 61 -6.11 3.45 2.66
CA ALA A 61 -4.73 3.03 2.92
C ALA A 61 -3.72 4.02 2.34
N VAL A 62 -3.90 4.44 1.08
CA VAL A 62 -3.06 5.42 0.41
C VAL A 62 -3.08 6.77 1.13
N ALA A 63 -4.27 7.24 1.55
CA ALA A 63 -4.41 8.48 2.31
C ALA A 63 -3.66 8.42 3.65
N LYS A 64 -3.77 7.31 4.38
CA LYS A 64 -3.01 7.10 5.62
C LYS A 64 -1.51 7.09 5.39
N LEU A 65 -1.04 6.35 4.36
CA LEU A 65 0.38 6.36 3.98
C LEU A 65 0.89 7.78 3.68
N ARG A 66 0.11 8.56 2.94
CA ARG A 66 0.48 9.95 2.63
C ARG A 66 0.60 10.80 3.88
N VAL A 67 -0.27 10.61 4.86
CA VAL A 67 -0.18 11.31 6.15
C VAL A 67 1.08 10.88 6.90
N HIS A 68 1.32 9.57 7.04
CA HIS A 68 2.50 9.05 7.73
C HIS A 68 3.80 9.49 7.05
N LEU A 69 3.85 9.47 5.73
CA LEU A 69 5.04 9.81 4.95
C LEU A 69 5.12 11.29 4.56
N GLY A 70 4.22 12.14 5.06
CA GLY A 70 4.13 13.56 4.71
C GLY A 70 5.44 14.34 4.84
N LYS A 71 6.32 13.94 5.77
CA LYS A 71 7.66 14.51 5.94
C LYS A 71 8.55 14.35 4.70
N TYR A 72 8.33 13.30 3.92
CA TYR A 72 9.14 12.95 2.74
C TYR A 72 8.46 13.28 1.43
N ILE A 73 7.14 13.46 1.43
CA ILE A 73 6.37 13.73 0.21
C ILE A 73 6.64 15.16 -0.26
N TYR A 74 6.90 15.29 -1.56
CA TYR A 74 7.15 16.55 -2.23
C TYR A 74 6.06 16.81 -3.28
N GLY A 75 5.50 18.01 -3.26
CA GLY A 75 4.66 18.52 -4.36
C GLY A 75 3.42 17.66 -4.62
N TYR A 76 2.40 17.77 -3.79
CA TYR A 76 1.11 17.15 -4.05
C TYR A 76 0.30 18.03 -4.99
N GLU A 77 0.44 17.81 -6.31
CA GLU A 77 -0.24 18.64 -7.32
C GLU A 77 -1.74 18.36 -7.48
N GLU A 78 -2.22 17.22 -6.99
CA GLU A 78 -3.61 16.77 -7.19
C GLU A 78 -4.62 17.26 -6.14
N ALA A 79 -4.19 17.96 -5.11
CA ALA A 79 -5.01 18.25 -3.94
C ALA A 79 -5.85 19.54 -4.02
N LYS A 80 -6.24 19.98 -5.18
CA LYS A 80 -7.13 21.19 -5.28
C LYS A 80 -8.60 20.91 -4.98
N GLU A 81 -9.01 19.65 -4.84
CA GLU A 81 -10.40 19.28 -4.58
C GLU A 81 -10.55 18.43 -3.31
N ILE A 82 -11.23 19.00 -2.32
CA ILE A 82 -11.36 18.46 -0.95
C ILE A 82 -12.13 17.13 -0.87
N ASN A 83 -12.84 16.69 -1.93
CA ASN A 83 -13.73 15.53 -1.89
C ASN A 83 -13.47 14.50 -3.00
N ASN A 84 -12.22 14.28 -3.39
CA ASN A 84 -11.89 13.27 -4.41
C ASN A 84 -12.30 11.85 -4.02
N ILE A 85 -12.45 11.54 -2.73
CA ILE A 85 -12.90 10.23 -2.24
C ILE A 85 -14.36 9.94 -2.61
N LEU A 86 -15.18 10.97 -2.78
CA LEU A 86 -16.61 10.84 -3.08
C LEU A 86 -16.94 10.93 -4.57
N LYS A 87 -15.97 11.25 -5.42
CA LYS A 87 -16.18 11.26 -6.87
C LYS A 87 -16.15 9.84 -7.40
N ASN A 88 -17.17 9.47 -8.16
CA ASN A 88 -17.31 8.17 -8.84
C ASN A 88 -16.23 7.90 -9.92
N ASP A 89 -15.20 8.73 -10.02
CA ASP A 89 -14.07 8.58 -10.93
C ASP A 89 -13.02 7.57 -10.45
N VAL A 90 -13.31 6.83 -9.38
CA VAL A 90 -12.46 5.77 -8.85
C VAL A 90 -12.07 4.76 -9.93
N ARG A 91 -13.01 4.45 -10.84
CA ARG A 91 -12.78 3.52 -11.97
C ARG A 91 -11.79 4.04 -13.02
N ARG A 92 -11.56 5.35 -13.12
CA ARG A 92 -10.60 5.94 -14.08
C ARG A 92 -9.16 5.92 -13.59
N THR A 93 -8.94 5.59 -12.31
CA THR A 93 -7.60 5.49 -11.71
C THR A 93 -6.95 4.12 -11.98
N GLU A 94 -7.70 3.14 -12.50
CA GLU A 94 -7.21 1.78 -12.78
C GLU A 94 -5.97 1.75 -13.67
N GLU A 95 -5.91 2.63 -14.68
CA GLU A 95 -4.79 2.66 -15.61
C GLU A 95 -3.57 3.45 -15.08
N LYS A 96 -3.76 4.37 -14.15
CA LYS A 96 -2.72 5.34 -13.75
C LYS A 96 -1.94 4.99 -12.48
N GLY A 97 -2.52 4.20 -11.57
CA GLY A 97 -1.89 3.87 -10.30
C GLY A 97 -1.75 5.07 -9.34
N TYR A 98 -1.27 4.78 -8.14
CA TYR A 98 -0.99 5.78 -7.10
C TYR A 98 0.47 6.20 -7.16
N VAL A 99 0.73 7.50 -7.34
CA VAL A 99 2.07 8.05 -7.38
C VAL A 99 2.46 8.60 -6.01
N PHE A 100 3.62 8.18 -5.54
CA PHE A 100 4.28 8.74 -4.36
C PHE A 100 5.56 9.44 -4.81
N ALA A 101 5.58 10.78 -4.73
CA ALA A 101 6.75 11.58 -5.01
C ALA A 101 7.47 11.94 -3.70
N PHE A 102 8.70 11.48 -3.54
CA PHE A 102 9.50 11.70 -2.34
C PHE A 102 10.67 12.66 -2.61
N SER A 103 10.88 13.58 -1.69
CA SER A 103 12.06 14.44 -1.65
C SER A 103 13.11 13.84 -0.72
N VAL A 104 14.19 13.33 -1.29
CA VAL A 104 15.28 12.69 -0.56
C VAL A 104 16.58 13.47 -0.70
N PRO A 105 17.52 13.35 0.27
CA PRO A 105 18.84 13.97 0.14
C PRO A 105 19.63 13.37 -1.05
N TYR A 106 20.57 14.16 -1.60
CA TYR A 106 21.41 13.76 -2.75
C TYR A 106 22.20 12.46 -2.53
N ASN A 107 22.51 12.12 -1.27
CA ASN A 107 23.25 10.91 -0.89
C ASN A 107 22.32 9.76 -0.46
N PHE A 108 21.06 9.78 -0.86
CA PHE A 108 20.10 8.71 -0.59
C PHE A 108 20.56 7.39 -1.25
N SER A 109 20.31 6.27 -0.56
CA SER A 109 20.64 4.95 -1.09
C SER A 109 19.61 4.50 -2.12
N VAL A 110 19.97 4.51 -3.39
CA VAL A 110 19.09 4.05 -4.49
C VAL A 110 18.67 2.59 -4.29
N ALA A 111 19.50 1.76 -3.67
CA ALA A 111 19.16 0.36 -3.34
C ALA A 111 17.95 0.22 -2.40
N SER A 112 17.55 1.30 -1.72
CA SER A 112 16.36 1.28 -0.86
C SER A 112 15.05 1.48 -1.62
N ILE A 113 15.09 1.87 -2.89
CA ILE A 113 13.88 2.23 -3.67
C ILE A 113 12.98 1.01 -3.87
N ASP A 114 13.55 -0.13 -4.25
CA ASP A 114 12.79 -1.36 -4.49
C ASP A 114 12.12 -1.84 -3.21
N PHE A 115 12.84 -1.78 -2.09
CA PHE A 115 12.29 -2.13 -0.78
C PHE A 115 11.15 -1.18 -0.38
N ILE A 116 11.31 0.12 -0.59
CA ILE A 116 10.26 1.11 -0.29
C ILE A 116 9.04 0.86 -1.17
N SER A 117 9.24 0.61 -2.47
CA SER A 117 8.15 0.33 -3.42
C SER A 117 7.34 -0.90 -2.99
N THR A 118 8.02 -2.00 -2.69
CA THR A 118 7.39 -3.25 -2.22
C THR A 118 6.67 -3.04 -0.89
N SER A 119 7.31 -2.35 0.06
CA SER A 119 6.70 -2.11 1.38
C SER A 119 5.47 -1.20 1.32
N LEU A 120 5.44 -0.21 0.43
CA LEU A 120 4.26 0.62 0.19
C LEU A 120 3.12 -0.20 -0.41
N HIS A 121 3.42 -1.05 -1.39
CA HIS A 121 2.46 -1.98 -1.99
C HIS A 121 1.87 -2.92 -0.93
N ASP A 122 2.72 -3.59 -0.17
CA ASP A 122 2.31 -4.53 0.87
C ASP A 122 1.51 -3.87 1.99
N TYR A 123 1.85 -2.62 2.35
CA TYR A 123 1.05 -1.86 3.31
C TYR A 123 -0.38 -1.68 2.82
N ILE A 124 -0.54 -1.24 1.56
CA ILE A 124 -1.87 -0.99 0.98
C ILE A 124 -2.67 -2.29 0.89
N VAL A 125 -2.05 -3.37 0.41
CA VAL A 125 -2.68 -4.70 0.31
C VAL A 125 -3.13 -5.20 1.67
N ASN A 126 -2.25 -5.21 2.66
CA ASN A 126 -2.59 -5.70 4.00
C ASN A 126 -3.66 -4.83 4.67
N TYR A 127 -3.60 -3.51 4.49
CA TYR A 127 -4.63 -2.61 5.02
C TYR A 127 -5.99 -2.86 4.38
N ALA A 128 -6.05 -3.05 3.05
CA ALA A 128 -7.29 -3.31 2.33
C ALA A 128 -7.90 -4.66 2.73
N ILE A 129 -7.08 -5.70 2.88
CA ILE A 129 -7.51 -7.03 3.38
C ILE A 129 -8.02 -6.91 4.82
N GLY A 130 -7.33 -6.17 5.69
CA GLY A 130 -7.78 -5.92 7.05
C GLY A 130 -9.15 -5.23 7.08
N SER A 131 -9.38 -4.25 6.20
CA SER A 131 -10.67 -3.59 6.07
C SER A 131 -11.77 -4.54 5.58
N TRP A 132 -11.46 -5.45 4.67
CA TRP A 132 -12.36 -6.47 4.18
C TRP A 132 -12.79 -7.43 5.29
N TYR A 133 -11.82 -7.99 6.02
CA TYR A 133 -12.10 -8.94 7.11
C TYR A 133 -12.74 -8.29 8.35
N LEU A 134 -12.71 -6.97 8.49
CA LEU A 134 -13.33 -6.31 9.64
C LEU A 134 -14.83 -6.65 9.81
N LYS A 135 -15.50 -7.02 8.72
CA LYS A 135 -16.91 -7.39 8.72
C LYS A 135 -17.15 -8.87 9.03
N THR A 136 -16.21 -9.74 8.68
CA THR A 136 -16.37 -11.20 8.74
C THR A 136 -15.54 -11.84 9.85
N ASN A 137 -14.31 -11.38 10.06
CA ASN A 137 -13.38 -11.95 11.04
C ASN A 137 -12.48 -10.85 11.64
N ALA A 138 -12.86 -10.35 12.80
CA ALA A 138 -12.17 -9.26 13.49
C ALA A 138 -10.73 -9.62 13.93
N ASP A 139 -10.46 -10.89 14.25
CA ASP A 139 -9.13 -11.34 14.67
C ASP A 139 -8.16 -11.32 13.50
N GLU A 140 -8.57 -11.83 12.34
CA GLU A 140 -7.79 -11.74 11.10
C GLU A 140 -7.61 -10.30 10.65
N ALA A 141 -8.66 -9.48 10.71
CA ALA A 141 -8.55 -8.05 10.40
C ALA A 141 -7.46 -7.37 11.25
N SER A 142 -7.44 -7.65 12.56
CA SER A 142 -6.43 -7.14 13.48
C SER A 142 -5.02 -7.59 13.10
N ALA A 143 -4.84 -8.85 12.67
CA ALA A 143 -3.54 -9.37 12.23
C ALA A 143 -3.04 -8.63 10.98
N TYR A 144 -3.90 -8.44 9.97
CA TYR A 144 -3.53 -7.71 8.76
C TYR A 144 -3.22 -6.24 9.01
N TYR A 145 -3.96 -5.55 9.89
CA TYR A 145 -3.63 -4.18 10.29
C TYR A 145 -2.29 -4.10 11.00
N LYS A 146 -1.96 -5.05 11.89
CA LYS A 146 -0.65 -5.11 12.55
C LYS A 146 0.48 -5.35 11.54
N MET A 147 0.25 -6.20 10.52
CA MET A 147 1.23 -6.39 9.43
C MET A 147 1.45 -5.08 8.66
N ALA A 148 0.38 -4.37 8.31
CA ALA A 148 0.49 -3.08 7.64
C ALA A 148 1.26 -2.06 8.49
N GLU A 149 0.88 -1.86 9.75
CA GLU A 149 1.54 -0.92 10.65
C GLU A 149 3.00 -1.26 10.91
N GLY A 150 3.34 -2.56 10.96
CA GLY A 150 4.73 -3.03 11.12
C GLY A 150 5.64 -2.67 9.96
N LEU A 151 5.11 -2.35 8.78
CA LEU A 151 5.89 -1.89 7.63
C LEU A 151 6.32 -0.43 7.74
N LEU A 152 5.57 0.42 8.46
CA LEU A 152 5.87 1.85 8.57
C LEU A 152 7.26 2.15 9.13
N PRO A 153 7.70 1.55 10.27
CA PRO A 153 9.05 1.74 10.78
C PRO A 153 10.14 1.34 9.78
N GLN A 154 9.90 0.26 9.03
CA GLN A 154 10.83 -0.25 8.02
C GLN A 154 10.95 0.72 6.83
N ILE A 155 9.83 1.29 6.38
CA ILE A 155 9.83 2.34 5.36
C ILE A 155 10.59 3.57 5.84
N TYR A 156 10.37 4.02 7.08
CA TYR A 156 11.12 5.15 7.66
C TYR A 156 12.62 4.87 7.73
N GLU A 157 13.01 3.67 8.13
CA GLU A 157 14.42 3.28 8.15
C GLU A 157 15.01 3.31 6.74
N ALA A 158 14.32 2.72 5.76
CA ALA A 158 14.75 2.71 4.36
C ALA A 158 14.89 4.13 3.79
N MET A 159 13.93 5.03 4.08
CA MET A 159 13.95 6.44 3.68
C MET A 159 15.12 7.21 4.32
N SER A 160 15.63 6.76 5.45
CA SER A 160 16.76 7.38 6.14
C SER A 160 18.13 6.88 5.67
N LYS A 161 18.19 5.78 4.92
CA LYS A 161 19.47 5.18 4.46
C LYS A 161 20.22 6.09 3.49
N ARG A 162 21.54 6.16 3.68
CA ARG A 162 22.46 7.00 2.90
C ARG A 162 23.58 6.14 2.33
N THR A 163 24.03 6.50 1.13
CA THR A 163 25.26 5.93 0.57
C THR A 163 26.46 6.45 1.38
N ARG A 164 27.33 5.54 1.80
CA ARG A 164 28.61 5.94 2.40
C ARG A 164 29.55 6.37 1.28
N HIS A 165 30.09 7.59 1.38
CA HIS A 165 31.25 7.95 0.55
C HIS A 165 32.40 7.01 0.87
N ARG A 166 32.91 6.30 -0.14
CA ARG A 166 34.21 5.63 -0.01
C ARG A 166 35.24 6.72 0.30
N ARG A 167 35.88 6.63 1.47
CA ARG A 167 37.10 7.41 1.70
C ARG A 167 38.07 6.97 0.63
N GLY A 168 38.48 7.88 -0.25
CA GLY A 168 39.57 7.61 -1.17
C GLY A 168 40.78 7.26 -0.32
N THR A 169 41.37 6.08 -0.56
CA THR A 169 42.69 5.79 -0.07
C THR A 169 43.61 6.79 -0.74
N MET A 170 44.07 7.77 0.02
CA MET A 170 45.23 8.56 -0.39
C MET A 170 46.40 7.59 -0.36
N PHE A 171 46.90 7.25 -1.54
CA PHE A 171 48.23 6.72 -1.72
C PHE A 171 49.17 7.90 -2.03
#